data_9da95af8bda40d8a944d19ea52c721aa
#
_entry.id   9da95af8bda40d8a944d19ea52c721aa
#
_cell.length_a   1.000
_cell.length_b   1.000
_cell.length_c   1.000
_cell.angle_alpha   90.00
_cell.angle_beta   90.00
_cell.angle_gamma   90.00
#
_symmetry.space_group_name_H-M   'P 1'
#
loop_
_entity.id
_entity.type
_entity.pdbx_description
1 polymer ?
#
loop_
_entity_poly.entity_id
_entity_poly.type
_entity_poly.pdbx_seq_one_letter_code
_entity_poly.pdbx_strand_id
1 'polypeptide(L)'
;MKKKTGITIIGVFVSLLLIAVMLCVALVKKYTANKEYVSPEEVAPVAEGEAHVIFWQDKYEKNALLLNGGFYLDLDTVISYINPEFYYDEEEMVLSYTTPNEIIRAYPMEAVYYSNKTKKELSRDPILTKGGVPYVSLEFVTLFSDVTYTFLESPARLLIRTGAKEVLALQAKKDTVVREAGDIKSRIVTDLAKDSVVWYVDAGTEASSKFVKVMTQDGIFGFVRKKDLSETYHESYASSYVPPVYSHILSEEDVVLGWHQVTNRTANGGLENLIKNNEQLTVISPTWFRVSAPEAESPILSLADASYVQKAKSHGLEVWGLVDNFDIADAENFDPTENSFAVLSSTKEREELINALVAEAIRYDLDGLNIDFEMLSLETGPHFIQFLRELSVKCRVNGLVLSSDTYVPSAHAAYYDWEAQGEVVDYVVIMAYDEHYAGSETAGSVASYNYLTTAVDNILTMVPKEQVIMAVPFYTRLWTERKENGVTKLTSEALSMVTAETELSRNNVTPVWDETTKQYYAEYEKDGATCKMWLEDTQSLQEKIAYIRKAELAGIAAWRLGFESADVWALFEKEVLAE
;
A
#
# COMPACT_ATOMS: atom_id res chain seq x y z
N MET A 1 -2.60 -94.82 -34.21
CA MET A 1 -2.93 -93.40 -34.30
C MET A 1 -3.64 -92.81 -33.07
N LYS A 2 -4.36 -93.53 -32.21
CA LYS A 2 -5.10 -92.96 -31.02
C LYS A 2 -4.24 -92.45 -29.84
N LYS A 3 -2.98 -92.87 -29.65
CA LYS A 3 -2.12 -92.42 -28.57
C LYS A 3 -1.45 -91.03 -28.75
N LYS A 4 -1.15 -90.60 -30.01
CA LYS A 4 -0.54 -89.32 -30.26
C LYS A 4 -1.52 -88.12 -30.11
N THR A 5 -2.82 -88.32 -30.44
CA THR A 5 -3.85 -87.32 -30.33
C THR A 5 -4.17 -86.95 -28.84
N GLY A 6 -4.09 -87.91 -27.95
CA GLY A 6 -4.33 -87.70 -26.52
C GLY A 6 -3.21 -86.86 -25.85
N ILE A 7 -1.95 -87.02 -26.25
CA ILE A 7 -0.80 -86.31 -25.68
C ILE A 7 -0.85 -84.82 -26.18
N THR A 8 -1.29 -84.62 -27.45
CA THR A 8 -1.42 -83.25 -28.01
C THR A 8 -2.55 -82.46 -27.32
N ILE A 9 -3.67 -83.10 -27.01
CA ILE A 9 -4.80 -82.48 -26.33
C ILE A 9 -4.43 -82.14 -24.89
N ILE A 10 -3.73 -83.02 -24.17
CA ILE A 10 -3.23 -82.76 -22.80
C ILE A 10 -2.22 -81.63 -22.82
N GLY A 11 -1.32 -81.59 -23.80
CA GLY A 11 -0.34 -80.49 -23.94
C GLY A 11 -1.01 -79.12 -24.17
N VAL A 12 -2.04 -79.08 -25.02
CA VAL A 12 -2.82 -77.82 -25.26
C VAL A 12 -3.57 -77.40 -24.00
N PHE A 13 -4.17 -78.35 -23.26
CA PHE A 13 -4.88 -78.06 -21.99
C PHE A 13 -3.93 -77.54 -20.89
N VAL A 14 -2.74 -78.12 -20.76
CA VAL A 14 -1.71 -77.64 -19.84
C VAL A 14 -1.20 -76.24 -20.22
N SER A 15 -1.02 -75.99 -21.53
CA SER A 15 -0.61 -74.66 -22.00
C SER A 15 -1.67 -73.59 -21.74
N LEU A 16 -2.96 -73.90 -21.96
CA LEU A 16 -4.06 -72.97 -21.65
C LEU A 16 -4.18 -72.73 -20.14
N LEU A 17 -3.98 -73.75 -19.33
CA LEU A 17 -3.99 -73.63 -17.86
C LEU A 17 -2.82 -72.75 -17.39
N LEU A 18 -1.62 -72.92 -17.94
CA LEU A 18 -0.47 -72.06 -17.64
C LEU A 18 -0.69 -70.62 -18.06
N ILE A 19 -1.29 -70.37 -19.24
CA ILE A 19 -1.67 -69.03 -19.68
C ILE A 19 -2.73 -68.43 -18.76
N ALA A 20 -3.73 -69.18 -18.34
CA ALA A 20 -4.76 -68.73 -17.40
C ALA A 20 -4.15 -68.40 -16.01
N VAL A 21 -3.22 -69.22 -15.51
CA VAL A 21 -2.48 -68.95 -14.27
C VAL A 21 -1.62 -67.72 -14.41
N MET A 22 -0.87 -67.55 -15.52
CA MET A 22 -0.09 -66.33 -15.77
C MET A 22 -0.96 -65.09 -15.87
N LEU A 23 -2.12 -65.17 -16.52
CA LEU A 23 -3.09 -64.08 -16.59
C LEU A 23 -3.65 -63.76 -15.18
N CYS A 24 -4.02 -64.80 -14.41
CA CYS A 24 -4.45 -64.61 -13.02
C CYS A 24 -3.38 -63.95 -12.16
N VAL A 25 -2.11 -64.39 -12.25
CA VAL A 25 -0.99 -63.77 -11.56
C VAL A 25 -0.75 -62.33 -12.00
N ALA A 26 -0.82 -62.08 -13.29
CA ALA A 26 -0.71 -60.72 -13.85
C ALA A 26 -1.85 -59.81 -13.37
N LEU A 27 -3.09 -60.30 -13.33
CA LEU A 27 -4.25 -59.60 -12.82
C LEU A 27 -4.12 -59.31 -11.31
N VAL A 28 -3.77 -60.33 -10.53
CA VAL A 28 -3.54 -60.17 -9.09
C VAL A 28 -2.44 -59.14 -8.86
N LYS A 29 -1.31 -59.26 -9.55
CA LYS A 29 -0.21 -58.29 -9.46
C LYS A 29 -0.64 -56.89 -9.87
N LYS A 30 -1.48 -56.75 -10.91
CA LYS A 30 -2.00 -55.47 -11.37
C LYS A 30 -2.95 -54.78 -10.37
N TYR A 31 -3.82 -55.55 -9.70
CA TYR A 31 -4.87 -55.02 -8.82
C TYR A 31 -4.55 -55.06 -7.34
N THR A 32 -3.48 -55.73 -6.90
CA THR A 32 -3.03 -55.73 -5.50
C THR A 32 -2.37 -54.38 -5.19
N ALA A 33 -2.90 -53.66 -4.19
CA ALA A 33 -2.32 -52.40 -3.73
C ALA A 33 -0.99 -52.63 -3.00
N ASN A 34 -0.07 -51.70 -3.10
CA ASN A 34 1.13 -51.67 -2.26
C ASN A 34 0.72 -51.42 -0.81
N LYS A 35 1.35 -52.16 0.12
CA LYS A 35 1.15 -52.07 1.57
C LYS A 35 2.40 -51.57 2.31
N GLU A 36 3.43 -51.20 1.59
CA GLU A 36 4.66 -50.63 2.12
C GLU A 36 4.41 -49.21 2.58
N TYR A 37 4.87 -48.90 3.77
CA TYR A 37 4.86 -47.55 4.30
C TYR A 37 6.18 -46.83 4.03
N VAL A 38 6.09 -45.54 3.83
CA VAL A 38 7.20 -44.60 3.81
C VAL A 38 6.99 -43.59 4.93
N SER A 39 8.06 -43.26 5.65
CA SER A 39 7.89 -42.27 6.72
C SER A 39 7.62 -40.88 6.13
N PRO A 40 6.81 -40.06 6.81
CA PRO A 40 6.60 -38.68 6.41
C PRO A 40 7.91 -37.88 6.30
N GLU A 41 8.92 -38.18 7.13
CA GLU A 41 10.25 -37.57 7.08
C GLU A 41 11.01 -37.93 5.78
N GLU A 42 10.83 -39.14 5.26
CA GLU A 42 11.42 -39.54 3.97
C GLU A 42 10.74 -38.82 2.81
N VAL A 43 9.41 -38.60 2.89
CA VAL A 43 8.64 -37.87 1.84
C VAL A 43 8.89 -36.38 1.89
N ALA A 44 9.07 -35.81 3.08
CA ALA A 44 9.28 -34.38 3.30
C ALA A 44 10.46 -34.16 4.27
N PRO A 45 11.71 -34.38 3.82
CA PRO A 45 12.89 -34.17 4.66
C PRO A 45 13.06 -32.68 4.99
N VAL A 46 13.46 -32.38 6.23
CA VAL A 46 13.77 -31.04 6.70
C VAL A 46 15.08 -31.07 7.50
N ALA A 47 15.86 -29.99 7.45
CA ALA A 47 17.12 -29.90 8.19
C ALA A 47 16.87 -29.80 9.70
N GLU A 48 17.85 -30.24 10.50
CA GLU A 48 17.79 -30.06 11.96
C GLU A 48 17.72 -28.58 12.33
N GLY A 49 16.83 -28.23 13.22
CA GLY A 49 16.57 -26.83 13.60
C GLY A 49 15.72 -26.04 12.61
N GLU A 50 15.06 -26.72 11.68
CA GLU A 50 14.11 -26.13 10.75
C GLU A 50 12.77 -26.86 10.76
N ALA A 51 11.71 -26.22 10.23
CA ALA A 51 10.41 -26.82 10.00
C ALA A 51 9.84 -26.39 8.67
N HIS A 52 9.18 -27.29 7.94
CA HIS A 52 8.40 -26.91 6.78
C HIS A 52 7.29 -25.94 7.16
N VAL A 53 7.12 -24.90 6.37
CA VAL A 53 6.02 -23.95 6.53
C VAL A 53 4.88 -24.32 5.59
N ILE A 54 3.67 -24.34 6.12
CA ILE A 54 2.44 -24.63 5.39
C ILE A 54 1.43 -23.54 5.75
N PHE A 55 1.11 -22.70 4.79
CA PHE A 55 0.04 -21.70 4.91
C PHE A 55 -1.28 -22.31 4.46
N TRP A 56 -2.20 -22.55 5.39
CA TRP A 56 -3.46 -23.23 5.13
C TRP A 56 -3.23 -24.64 4.54
N GLN A 57 -3.48 -24.85 3.26
CA GLN A 57 -3.23 -26.09 2.53
C GLN A 57 -2.09 -25.98 1.51
N ASP A 58 -1.34 -24.86 1.52
CA ASP A 58 -0.29 -24.59 0.55
C ASP A 58 1.09 -24.75 1.20
N LYS A 59 1.89 -25.66 0.63
CA LYS A 59 3.27 -25.84 1.07
C LYS A 59 4.10 -24.64 0.63
N TYR A 60 4.76 -23.99 1.60
CA TYR A 60 5.64 -22.87 1.32
C TYR A 60 7.07 -23.35 1.02
N GLU A 61 7.81 -22.59 0.22
CA GLU A 61 9.13 -22.98 -0.26
C GLU A 61 10.25 -22.80 0.78
N LYS A 62 10.12 -21.78 1.66
CA LYS A 62 11.08 -21.53 2.73
C LYS A 62 10.67 -22.25 4.02
N ASN A 63 11.66 -22.59 4.84
CA ASN A 63 11.45 -23.22 6.13
C ASN A 63 11.46 -22.18 7.26
N ALA A 64 10.73 -22.46 8.32
CA ALA A 64 10.87 -21.73 9.59
C ALA A 64 12.13 -22.20 10.33
N LEU A 65 12.74 -21.30 11.09
CA LEU A 65 13.81 -21.66 12.03
C LEU A 65 13.21 -22.06 13.38
N LEU A 66 13.73 -23.16 13.95
CA LEU A 66 13.47 -23.58 15.32
C LEU A 66 14.68 -23.23 16.17
N LEU A 67 14.58 -22.24 17.01
CA LEU A 67 15.68 -21.79 17.85
C LEU A 67 15.18 -21.50 19.28
N ASN A 68 15.87 -22.06 20.28
CA ASN A 68 15.55 -21.86 21.70
C ASN A 68 14.07 -22.11 22.06
N GLY A 69 13.44 -23.10 21.39
CA GLY A 69 12.02 -23.44 21.57
C GLY A 69 11.06 -22.42 20.91
N GLY A 70 11.57 -21.50 20.09
CA GLY A 70 10.79 -20.54 19.31
C GLY A 70 10.76 -20.88 17.82
N PHE A 71 9.78 -20.32 17.14
CA PHE A 71 9.59 -20.42 15.70
C PHE A 71 9.79 -19.05 15.09
N TYR A 72 10.64 -18.97 14.08
CA TYR A 72 10.99 -17.74 13.40
C TYR A 72 10.79 -17.88 11.89
N LEU A 73 10.18 -16.89 11.28
CA LEU A 73 10.07 -16.77 9.84
C LEU A 73 10.99 -15.63 9.36
N ASP A 74 11.55 -15.76 8.17
CA ASP A 74 12.23 -14.62 7.57
C ASP A 74 11.25 -13.46 7.39
N LEU A 75 11.77 -12.24 7.50
CA LEU A 75 10.97 -11.02 7.50
C LEU A 75 10.12 -10.88 6.22
N ASP A 76 10.68 -11.21 5.04
CA ASP A 76 9.95 -11.16 3.77
C ASP A 76 8.72 -12.05 3.80
N THR A 77 8.82 -13.23 4.41
CA THR A 77 7.69 -14.13 4.60
C THR A 77 6.63 -13.52 5.51
N VAL A 78 7.04 -12.86 6.60
CA VAL A 78 6.09 -12.19 7.51
C VAL A 78 5.36 -11.06 6.78
N ILE A 79 6.08 -10.19 6.08
CA ILE A 79 5.50 -9.05 5.35
C ILE A 79 4.59 -9.53 4.21
N SER A 80 5.02 -10.52 3.43
CA SER A 80 4.28 -10.94 2.23
C SER A 80 3.06 -11.83 2.52
N TYR A 81 3.05 -12.59 3.62
CA TYR A 81 2.05 -13.64 3.87
C TYR A 81 1.26 -13.47 5.16
N ILE A 82 1.71 -12.63 6.08
CA ILE A 82 1.06 -12.47 7.38
C ILE A 82 0.61 -11.04 7.61
N ASN A 83 1.53 -10.07 7.59
CA ASN A 83 1.21 -8.68 7.89
C ASN A 83 2.20 -7.72 7.20
N PRO A 84 1.76 -6.99 6.17
CA PRO A 84 2.60 -6.07 5.40
C PRO A 84 2.99 -4.80 6.17
N GLU A 85 2.42 -4.54 7.33
CA GLU A 85 2.69 -3.33 8.11
C GLU A 85 3.96 -3.42 8.97
N PHE A 86 4.59 -4.59 9.07
CA PHE A 86 5.90 -4.69 9.68
C PHE A 86 6.93 -3.96 8.84
N TYR A 87 7.65 -3.05 9.47
CA TYR A 87 8.68 -2.24 8.84
C TYR A 87 10.04 -2.53 9.48
N TYR A 88 11.09 -2.66 8.68
CA TYR A 88 12.43 -2.96 9.18
C TYR A 88 13.45 -1.96 8.64
N ASP A 89 14.16 -1.32 9.55
CA ASP A 89 15.32 -0.51 9.27
C ASP A 89 16.56 -1.42 9.28
N GLU A 90 17.15 -1.64 8.11
CA GLU A 90 18.29 -2.56 7.94
C GLU A 90 19.57 -2.01 8.57
N GLU A 91 19.79 -0.69 8.54
CA GLU A 91 21.00 -0.08 9.06
C GLU A 91 20.99 -0.05 10.60
N GLU A 92 19.90 0.36 11.18
CA GLU A 92 19.74 0.41 12.63
C GLU A 92 19.25 -0.93 13.23
N MET A 93 18.90 -1.88 12.39
CA MET A 93 18.37 -3.21 12.76
C MET A 93 17.12 -3.12 13.65
N VAL A 94 16.22 -2.20 13.36
CA VAL A 94 15.00 -1.95 14.13
C VAL A 94 13.79 -2.52 13.40
N LEU A 95 13.09 -3.47 14.04
CA LEU A 95 11.78 -3.90 13.57
C LEU A 95 10.72 -3.02 14.22
N SER A 96 9.93 -2.36 13.40
CA SER A 96 8.84 -1.49 13.82
C SER A 96 7.48 -2.03 13.40
N TYR A 97 6.47 -1.76 14.20
CA TYR A 97 5.06 -1.94 13.89
C TYR A 97 4.29 -0.76 14.50
N THR A 98 3.33 -0.21 13.77
CA THR A 98 2.59 0.96 14.25
C THR A 98 1.11 0.63 14.35
N THR A 99 0.52 0.91 15.49
CA THR A 99 -0.93 0.86 15.72
C THR A 99 -1.49 2.28 15.75
N PRO A 100 -2.81 2.48 15.77
CA PRO A 100 -3.38 3.83 15.89
C PRO A 100 -2.87 4.66 17.07
N ASN A 101 -2.38 4.02 18.14
CA ASN A 101 -2.02 4.69 19.39
C ASN A 101 -0.58 4.42 19.85
N GLU A 102 0.12 3.49 19.22
CA GLU A 102 1.42 3.02 19.70
C GLU A 102 2.40 2.79 18.55
N ILE A 103 3.63 3.24 18.78
CA ILE A 103 4.79 2.88 17.96
C ILE A 103 5.52 1.75 18.68
N ILE A 104 5.54 0.56 18.06
CA ILE A 104 6.19 -0.64 18.57
C ILE A 104 7.57 -0.75 17.95
N ARG A 105 8.61 -0.97 18.76
CA ARG A 105 9.98 -1.19 18.28
C ARG A 105 10.60 -2.40 18.96
N ALA A 106 11.27 -3.24 18.19
CA ALA A 106 11.98 -4.41 18.65
C ALA A 106 13.41 -4.43 18.10
N TYR A 107 14.35 -4.86 18.90
CA TYR A 107 15.78 -4.89 18.59
C TYR A 107 16.31 -6.32 18.67
N PRO A 108 17.33 -6.70 17.87
CA PRO A 108 17.98 -8.00 17.98
C PRO A 108 18.62 -8.22 19.35
N MET A 109 18.66 -9.49 19.80
CA MET A 109 19.29 -9.92 21.06
C MET A 109 18.67 -9.32 22.35
N GLU A 110 17.46 -8.83 22.26
CA GLU A 110 16.68 -8.36 23.39
C GLU A 110 15.34 -9.07 23.44
N ALA A 111 15.09 -9.91 24.46
CA ALA A 111 13.79 -10.59 24.63
C ALA A 111 12.71 -9.62 25.13
N VAL A 112 12.60 -8.49 24.47
CA VAL A 112 11.66 -7.40 24.77
C VAL A 112 11.25 -6.66 23.50
N TYR A 113 10.16 -5.92 23.59
CA TYR A 113 9.84 -4.84 22.65
C TYR A 113 9.44 -3.59 23.44
N TYR A 114 9.43 -2.46 22.75
CA TYR A 114 9.05 -1.17 23.32
C TYR A 114 7.75 -0.70 22.65
N SER A 115 6.75 -0.34 23.47
CA SER A 115 5.52 0.31 23.04
C SER A 115 5.53 1.74 23.56
N ASN A 116 5.61 2.73 22.70
CA ASN A 116 5.75 4.14 23.06
C ASN A 116 6.83 4.35 24.14
N LYS A 117 8.00 3.72 23.99
CA LYS A 117 9.12 3.71 24.95
C LYS A 117 8.89 2.89 26.25
N THR A 118 7.72 2.27 26.41
CA THR A 118 7.46 1.38 27.55
C THR A 118 7.91 -0.03 27.21
N LYS A 119 8.84 -0.55 28.02
CA LYS A 119 9.39 -1.89 27.86
C LYS A 119 8.34 -2.98 28.14
N LYS A 120 8.26 -3.97 27.25
CA LYS A 120 7.42 -5.17 27.35
C LYS A 120 8.27 -6.42 27.21
N GLU A 121 8.17 -7.32 28.17
CA GLU A 121 8.94 -8.56 28.18
C GLU A 121 8.34 -9.62 27.25
N LEU A 122 9.21 -10.37 26.59
CA LEU A 122 8.88 -11.55 25.77
C LEU A 122 9.61 -12.78 26.32
N SER A 123 9.17 -13.95 25.90
CA SER A 123 9.86 -15.19 26.29
C SER A 123 11.17 -15.42 25.53
N ARG A 124 11.36 -14.69 24.40
CA ARG A 124 12.51 -14.78 23.50
C ARG A 124 12.67 -13.54 22.65
N ASP A 125 13.79 -13.46 21.95
CA ASP A 125 14.09 -12.34 21.05
C ASP A 125 13.01 -12.19 19.97
N PRO A 126 12.40 -11.01 19.78
CA PRO A 126 11.39 -10.78 18.74
C PRO A 126 11.97 -10.84 17.33
N ILE A 127 13.24 -10.47 17.18
CA ILE A 127 13.96 -10.48 15.91
C ILE A 127 15.39 -11.00 16.10
N LEU A 128 15.89 -11.74 15.13
CA LEU A 128 17.29 -12.16 15.06
C LEU A 128 17.78 -12.16 13.61
N THR A 129 19.08 -12.13 13.42
CA THR A 129 19.69 -12.18 12.10
C THR A 129 20.47 -13.48 11.95
N LYS A 130 20.25 -14.23 10.86
CA LYS A 130 20.99 -15.45 10.51
C LYS A 130 21.43 -15.39 9.07
N GLY A 131 22.76 -15.41 8.85
CA GLY A 131 23.31 -15.33 7.50
C GLY A 131 23.00 -14.01 6.76
N GLY A 132 22.81 -12.91 7.47
CA GLY A 132 22.42 -11.61 6.92
C GLY A 132 20.91 -11.43 6.67
N VAL A 133 20.10 -12.46 6.96
CA VAL A 133 18.63 -12.39 6.80
C VAL A 133 18.00 -12.14 8.16
N PRO A 134 17.11 -11.14 8.31
CA PRO A 134 16.33 -10.92 9.51
C PRO A 134 15.19 -11.97 9.60
N TYR A 135 15.02 -12.54 10.80
CA TYR A 135 13.98 -13.49 11.15
C TYR A 135 13.17 -12.97 12.32
N VAL A 136 11.84 -13.02 12.20
CA VAL A 136 10.91 -12.52 13.21
C VAL A 136 10.26 -13.69 13.94
N SER A 137 10.20 -13.60 15.28
CA SER A 137 9.54 -14.59 16.13
C SER A 137 8.03 -14.60 15.89
N LEU A 138 7.45 -15.78 15.67
CA LEU A 138 5.99 -15.91 15.58
C LEU A 138 5.28 -15.52 16.87
N GLU A 139 5.91 -15.64 18.03
CA GLU A 139 5.39 -15.12 19.30
C GLU A 139 5.15 -13.61 19.21
N PHE A 140 6.10 -12.87 18.63
CA PHE A 140 5.95 -11.42 18.43
C PHE A 140 4.93 -11.08 17.34
N VAL A 141 4.98 -11.80 16.21
CA VAL A 141 4.04 -11.58 15.09
C VAL A 141 2.59 -11.79 15.51
N THR A 142 2.29 -12.79 16.36
CA THR A 142 0.92 -13.06 16.83
C THR A 142 0.33 -11.97 17.71
N LEU A 143 1.16 -11.07 18.26
CA LEU A 143 0.67 -9.95 19.07
C LEU A 143 -0.04 -8.89 18.21
N PHE A 144 0.33 -8.79 16.92
CA PHE A 144 -0.07 -7.71 16.03
C PHE A 144 -0.68 -8.19 14.71
N SER A 145 -0.98 -9.48 14.59
CA SER A 145 -1.41 -10.06 13.32
C SER A 145 -2.49 -11.12 13.52
N ASP A 146 -3.38 -11.22 12.54
CA ASP A 146 -4.36 -12.28 12.45
C ASP A 146 -3.70 -13.60 12.01
N VAL A 147 -2.97 -14.21 12.92
CA VAL A 147 -2.24 -15.45 12.66
C VAL A 147 -2.33 -16.42 13.83
N THR A 148 -2.53 -17.69 13.50
CA THR A 148 -2.40 -18.81 14.43
C THR A 148 -1.48 -19.86 13.84
N TYR A 149 -0.77 -20.61 14.68
CA TYR A 149 0.11 -21.66 14.19
C TYR A 149 0.08 -22.90 15.08
N THR A 150 0.40 -24.03 14.46
CA THR A 150 0.54 -25.33 15.15
C THR A 150 1.83 -25.98 14.66
N PHE A 151 2.69 -26.37 15.60
CA PHE A 151 3.90 -27.12 15.31
C PHE A 151 3.70 -28.63 15.49
N LEU A 152 4.24 -29.40 14.57
CA LEU A 152 4.21 -30.86 14.55
C LEU A 152 5.64 -31.37 14.30
N GLU A 153 6.08 -32.35 15.12
CA GLU A 153 7.50 -32.73 15.15
C GLU A 153 7.92 -33.70 14.05
N SER A 154 7.03 -34.56 13.58
CA SER A 154 7.39 -35.68 12.69
C SER A 154 6.55 -35.68 11.40
N PRO A 155 7.08 -35.22 10.24
CA PRO A 155 8.27 -34.40 10.10
C PRO A 155 8.05 -33.01 10.71
N ALA A 156 9.12 -32.30 11.06
CA ALA A 156 8.99 -30.95 11.63
C ALA A 156 8.30 -30.02 10.64
N ARG A 157 7.10 -29.55 11.00
CA ARG A 157 6.27 -28.66 10.17
C ARG A 157 5.46 -27.71 11.00
N LEU A 158 5.28 -26.54 10.44
CA LEU A 158 4.56 -25.42 11.04
C LEU A 158 3.35 -25.10 10.17
N LEU A 159 2.17 -25.40 10.69
CA LEU A 159 0.91 -25.05 10.05
C LEU A 159 0.52 -23.65 10.47
N ILE A 160 0.42 -22.72 9.51
CA ILE A 160 0.09 -21.32 9.74
C ILE A 160 -1.26 -21.03 9.10
N ARG A 161 -2.14 -20.37 9.85
CA ARG A 161 -3.43 -19.87 9.37
C ARG A 161 -3.49 -18.37 9.58
N THR A 162 -3.80 -17.64 8.53
CA THR A 162 -3.91 -16.17 8.52
C THR A 162 -5.34 -15.79 8.14
N GLY A 163 -5.97 -14.93 8.92
CA GLY A 163 -7.31 -14.44 8.64
C GLY A 163 -8.42 -15.50 8.65
N ALA A 164 -9.60 -15.08 8.22
CA ALA A 164 -10.71 -15.98 7.95
C ALA A 164 -10.56 -16.57 6.55
N LYS A 165 -10.82 -17.88 6.40
CA LYS A 165 -10.72 -18.56 5.10
C LYS A 165 -11.74 -19.68 4.98
N GLU A 166 -12.20 -19.89 3.76
CA GLU A 166 -13.00 -21.02 3.36
C GLU A 166 -12.13 -22.00 2.56
N VAL A 167 -12.12 -23.26 2.97
CA VAL A 167 -11.32 -24.31 2.33
C VAL A 167 -12.22 -25.43 1.81
N LEU A 168 -11.82 -26.06 0.71
CA LEU A 168 -12.50 -27.25 0.20
C LEU A 168 -12.04 -28.47 1.01
N ALA A 169 -12.98 -29.12 1.65
CA ALA A 169 -12.75 -30.30 2.47
C ALA A 169 -13.43 -31.55 1.90
N LEU A 170 -12.94 -32.71 2.29
CA LEU A 170 -13.52 -34.03 2.02
C LEU A 170 -13.45 -34.87 3.27
N GLN A 171 -14.37 -35.81 3.42
CA GLN A 171 -14.39 -36.73 4.55
C GLN A 171 -14.15 -38.16 4.07
N ALA A 172 -13.36 -38.94 4.82
CA ALA A 172 -13.14 -40.36 4.57
C ALA A 172 -14.41 -41.15 4.89
N LYS A 173 -14.98 -41.86 3.91
CA LYS A 173 -16.18 -42.71 4.09
C LYS A 173 -15.90 -43.97 4.88
N LYS A 174 -14.65 -44.38 4.97
CA LYS A 174 -14.15 -45.58 5.65
C LYS A 174 -12.67 -45.46 5.94
N ASP A 175 -12.11 -46.37 6.71
CA ASP A 175 -10.67 -46.48 6.86
C ASP A 175 -10.00 -46.66 5.49
N THR A 176 -9.02 -45.80 5.20
CA THR A 176 -8.28 -45.77 3.96
C THR A 176 -6.85 -45.26 4.22
N VAL A 177 -6.10 -44.96 3.17
CA VAL A 177 -4.70 -44.55 3.29
C VAL A 177 -4.42 -43.35 2.40
N VAL A 178 -3.52 -42.48 2.86
CA VAL A 178 -2.89 -41.42 2.06
C VAL A 178 -1.64 -42.03 1.42
N ARG A 179 -1.49 -41.85 0.11
CA ARG A 179 -0.37 -42.39 -0.69
C ARG A 179 0.51 -41.29 -1.21
N GLU A 180 1.75 -41.63 -1.47
CA GLU A 180 2.78 -40.78 -2.03
C GLU A 180 2.41 -40.23 -3.43
N ALA A 181 1.74 -41.05 -4.23
CA ALA A 181 1.29 -40.66 -5.57
C ALA A 181 -0.12 -41.21 -5.89
N GLY A 182 -0.76 -40.71 -6.91
CA GLY A 182 -2.11 -41.07 -7.35
C GLY A 182 -2.22 -42.45 -7.98
N ASP A 183 -1.57 -43.48 -7.39
CA ASP A 183 -1.57 -44.88 -7.83
C ASP A 183 -1.66 -45.84 -6.63
N ILE A 184 -2.34 -46.98 -6.81
CA ILE A 184 -2.38 -48.04 -5.80
C ILE A 184 -1.03 -48.73 -5.55
N LYS A 185 -0.08 -48.56 -6.45
CA LYS A 185 1.29 -49.11 -6.35
C LYS A 185 2.24 -48.20 -5.59
N SER A 186 1.89 -46.94 -5.38
CA SER A 186 2.68 -46.03 -4.58
C SER A 186 2.64 -46.44 -3.10
N ARG A 187 3.70 -46.10 -2.36
CA ARG A 187 3.81 -46.35 -0.94
C ARG A 187 2.75 -45.58 -0.14
N ILE A 188 2.48 -46.02 1.06
CA ILE A 188 1.55 -45.40 2.00
C ILE A 188 2.33 -44.41 2.86
N VAL A 189 1.85 -43.16 2.95
CA VAL A 189 2.45 -42.12 3.79
C VAL A 189 1.84 -42.15 5.20
N THR A 190 0.50 -42.25 5.27
CA THR A 190 -0.21 -42.37 6.56
C THR A 190 -1.57 -43.05 6.40
N ASP A 191 -2.10 -43.58 7.48
CA ASP A 191 -3.46 -44.08 7.56
C ASP A 191 -4.45 -42.91 7.68
N LEU A 192 -5.64 -43.09 7.15
CA LEU A 192 -6.74 -42.15 7.26
C LEU A 192 -7.97 -42.91 7.79
N ALA A 193 -8.32 -42.64 9.04
CA ALA A 193 -9.47 -43.28 9.68
C ALA A 193 -10.79 -42.81 9.02
N LYS A 194 -11.82 -43.64 9.14
CA LYS A 194 -13.19 -43.25 8.78
C LYS A 194 -13.57 -41.94 9.48
N ASP A 195 -14.32 -41.10 8.78
CA ASP A 195 -14.82 -39.81 9.22
C ASP A 195 -13.74 -38.72 9.41
N SER A 196 -12.45 -39.02 9.18
CA SER A 196 -11.38 -38.03 9.16
C SER A 196 -11.60 -37.04 8.03
N VAL A 197 -11.40 -35.74 8.30
CA VAL A 197 -11.44 -34.65 7.33
C VAL A 197 -10.06 -34.43 6.73
N VAL A 198 -10.03 -34.23 5.43
CA VAL A 198 -8.83 -33.83 4.68
C VAL A 198 -9.17 -32.62 3.80
N TRP A 199 -8.21 -31.79 3.55
CA TRP A 199 -8.40 -30.63 2.66
C TRP A 199 -7.98 -30.97 1.24
N TYR A 200 -8.78 -30.51 0.29
CA TYR A 200 -8.47 -30.64 -1.12
C TYR A 200 -7.25 -29.80 -1.48
N VAL A 201 -6.34 -30.39 -2.26
CA VAL A 201 -5.17 -29.72 -2.81
C VAL A 201 -5.21 -29.86 -4.32
N ASP A 202 -4.97 -28.79 -5.05
CA ASP A 202 -4.85 -28.89 -6.51
C ASP A 202 -3.63 -29.75 -6.88
N ALA A 203 -3.86 -30.77 -7.66
CA ALA A 203 -2.81 -31.69 -8.09
C ALA A 203 -2.05 -31.18 -9.32
N GLY A 204 -2.54 -30.16 -10.01
CA GLY A 204 -1.95 -29.66 -11.25
C GLY A 204 -1.63 -30.81 -12.22
N THR A 205 -0.37 -30.95 -12.60
CA THR A 205 0.11 -32.01 -13.52
C THR A 205 0.09 -33.42 -12.93
N GLU A 206 -0.05 -33.57 -11.61
CA GLU A 206 -0.15 -34.87 -10.90
C GLU A 206 -1.59 -35.38 -10.83
N ALA A 207 -2.56 -34.68 -11.44
CA ALA A 207 -3.97 -35.02 -11.39
C ALA A 207 -4.26 -36.44 -11.88
N SER A 208 -5.10 -37.17 -11.11
CA SER A 208 -5.50 -38.54 -11.39
C SER A 208 -7.04 -38.63 -11.46
N SER A 209 -7.55 -39.44 -12.41
CA SER A 209 -9.00 -39.68 -12.49
C SER A 209 -9.54 -40.48 -11.31
N LYS A 210 -8.69 -41.22 -10.62
CA LYS A 210 -9.07 -42.17 -9.53
C LYS A 210 -8.65 -41.71 -8.14
N PHE A 211 -7.79 -40.73 -8.02
CA PHE A 211 -7.25 -40.21 -6.78
C PHE A 211 -7.45 -38.72 -6.68
N VAL A 212 -7.53 -38.21 -5.46
CA VAL A 212 -7.56 -36.79 -5.11
C VAL A 212 -6.31 -36.50 -4.30
N LYS A 213 -5.61 -35.41 -4.63
CA LYS A 213 -4.53 -34.89 -3.79
C LYS A 213 -5.15 -34.19 -2.61
N VAL A 214 -4.68 -34.48 -1.43
CA VAL A 214 -5.20 -33.95 -0.19
C VAL A 214 -4.09 -33.60 0.76
N MET A 215 -4.41 -32.75 1.72
CA MET A 215 -3.61 -32.53 2.92
C MET A 215 -4.44 -32.98 4.13
N THR A 216 -3.86 -33.76 5.01
CA THR A 216 -4.46 -34.11 6.30
C THR A 216 -4.44 -32.90 7.24
N GLN A 217 -5.26 -32.91 8.29
CA GLN A 217 -5.31 -31.80 9.24
C GLN A 217 -3.99 -31.57 10.01
N ASP A 218 -3.16 -32.62 10.06
CA ASP A 218 -1.79 -32.53 10.59
C ASP A 218 -0.72 -32.20 9.52
N GLY A 219 -1.12 -31.74 8.32
CA GLY A 219 -0.22 -31.22 7.30
C GLY A 219 0.53 -32.27 6.48
N ILE A 220 0.05 -33.49 6.38
CA ILE A 220 0.62 -34.53 5.51
C ILE A 220 -0.06 -34.48 4.15
N PHE A 221 0.74 -34.25 3.10
CA PHE A 221 0.30 -34.24 1.71
C PHE A 221 0.34 -35.64 1.09
N GLY A 222 -0.61 -35.93 0.23
CA GLY A 222 -0.61 -37.17 -0.56
C GLY A 222 -1.92 -37.38 -1.30
N PHE A 223 -2.15 -38.65 -1.73
CA PHE A 223 -3.26 -38.99 -2.61
C PHE A 223 -4.16 -40.04 -1.93
N VAL A 224 -5.46 -39.79 -1.93
CA VAL A 224 -6.50 -40.72 -1.46
C VAL A 224 -7.38 -41.11 -2.63
N ARG A 225 -7.87 -42.37 -2.65
CA ARG A 225 -8.80 -42.83 -3.69
C ARG A 225 -10.09 -42.02 -3.63
N LYS A 226 -10.50 -41.43 -4.77
CA LYS A 226 -11.70 -40.64 -4.88
C LYS A 226 -12.96 -41.34 -4.36
N LYS A 227 -13.10 -42.63 -4.63
CA LYS A 227 -14.25 -43.44 -4.16
C LYS A 227 -14.33 -43.61 -2.62
N ASP A 228 -13.22 -43.43 -1.93
CA ASP A 228 -13.12 -43.58 -0.48
C ASP A 228 -13.39 -42.26 0.27
N LEU A 229 -13.57 -41.16 -0.47
CA LEU A 229 -13.88 -39.83 0.03
C LEU A 229 -15.31 -39.38 -0.31
N SER A 230 -15.85 -38.44 0.46
CA SER A 230 -17.11 -37.75 0.18
C SER A 230 -17.00 -36.90 -1.08
N GLU A 231 -18.09 -36.26 -1.50
CA GLU A 231 -18.01 -35.07 -2.33
C GLU A 231 -17.31 -33.95 -1.55
N THR A 232 -16.75 -32.98 -2.28
CA THR A 232 -16.16 -31.78 -1.68
C THR A 232 -17.25 -30.91 -1.03
N TYR A 233 -16.92 -30.31 0.10
CA TYR A 233 -17.74 -29.29 0.75
C TYR A 233 -16.86 -28.16 1.23
N HIS A 234 -17.47 -26.99 1.49
CA HIS A 234 -16.77 -25.86 2.06
C HIS A 234 -16.72 -25.95 3.57
N GLU A 235 -15.54 -25.79 4.15
CA GLU A 235 -15.30 -25.66 5.57
C GLU A 235 -14.80 -24.25 5.86
N SER A 236 -15.53 -23.50 6.69
CA SER A 236 -15.24 -22.09 6.98
C SER A 236 -14.49 -21.97 8.30
N TYR A 237 -13.42 -21.23 8.30
CA TYR A 237 -12.64 -20.85 9.47
C TYR A 237 -12.79 -19.37 9.73
N ALA A 238 -13.35 -19.01 10.87
CA ALA A 238 -13.48 -17.63 11.30
C ALA A 238 -12.21 -17.17 12.02
N SER A 239 -11.87 -15.91 11.84
CA SER A 239 -10.89 -15.26 12.69
C SER A 239 -11.54 -14.67 13.93
N SER A 240 -10.80 -14.68 15.04
CA SER A 240 -11.16 -13.96 16.28
C SER A 240 -10.32 -12.69 16.46
N TYR A 241 -9.40 -12.40 15.55
CA TYR A 241 -8.58 -11.20 15.58
C TYR A 241 -9.44 -9.97 15.27
N VAL A 242 -9.26 -8.93 16.05
CA VAL A 242 -9.89 -7.63 15.80
C VAL A 242 -8.77 -6.68 15.38
N PRO A 243 -8.71 -6.30 14.10
CA PRO A 243 -7.69 -5.35 13.65
C PRO A 243 -7.87 -4.01 14.36
N PRO A 244 -6.78 -3.30 14.64
CA PRO A 244 -6.87 -1.94 15.15
C PRO A 244 -7.56 -1.05 14.11
N VAL A 245 -8.40 -0.13 14.57
CA VAL A 245 -9.13 0.81 13.71
C VAL A 245 -8.56 2.21 13.95
N TYR A 246 -8.12 2.88 12.89
CA TYR A 246 -7.70 4.26 12.95
C TYR A 246 -8.92 5.17 13.09
N SER A 247 -8.83 6.15 13.98
CA SER A 247 -9.80 7.24 14.10
C SER A 247 -9.24 8.47 13.41
N HIS A 248 -10.09 9.19 12.70
CA HIS A 248 -9.71 10.39 11.95
C HIS A 248 -10.34 11.63 12.58
N ILE A 249 -9.61 12.74 12.56
CA ILE A 249 -10.10 14.06 12.96
C ILE A 249 -10.69 14.71 11.71
N LEU A 250 -11.96 14.53 11.48
CA LEU A 250 -12.67 15.07 10.32
C LEU A 250 -13.56 16.24 10.72
N SER A 251 -13.64 17.26 9.86
CA SER A 251 -14.55 18.38 10.00
C SER A 251 -15.99 17.92 9.72
N GLU A 252 -16.98 18.53 10.41
CA GLU A 252 -18.40 18.37 10.09
C GLU A 252 -18.80 19.22 8.86
N GLU A 253 -18.00 20.22 8.52
CA GLU A 253 -18.20 21.12 7.37
C GLU A 253 -17.17 20.83 6.27
N ASP A 254 -17.49 21.21 5.03
CA ASP A 254 -16.57 21.09 3.91
C ASP A 254 -15.26 21.86 4.17
N VAL A 255 -14.12 21.22 3.96
CA VAL A 255 -12.81 21.85 4.07
C VAL A 255 -12.53 22.70 2.82
N VAL A 256 -12.34 23.99 3.01
CA VAL A 256 -11.81 24.89 1.98
C VAL A 256 -10.40 25.31 2.39
N LEU A 257 -9.39 24.65 1.79
CA LEU A 257 -7.99 24.85 2.12
C LEU A 257 -7.31 25.76 1.09
N GLY A 258 -6.60 26.77 1.57
CA GLY A 258 -5.77 27.64 0.73
C GLY A 258 -4.30 27.57 1.13
N TRP A 259 -3.42 27.23 0.18
CA TRP A 259 -1.99 27.30 0.42
C TRP A 259 -1.46 28.73 0.30
N HIS A 260 -0.73 29.17 1.31
CA HIS A 260 0.01 30.42 1.31
C HIS A 260 1.50 30.16 1.13
N GLN A 261 2.05 30.48 -0.03
CA GLN A 261 3.47 30.33 -0.28
C GLN A 261 4.30 31.34 0.53
N VAL A 262 4.93 30.86 1.60
CA VAL A 262 5.82 31.62 2.48
C VAL A 262 7.26 31.31 2.14
N THR A 263 7.92 32.17 1.37
CA THR A 263 9.32 31.98 0.95
C THR A 263 10.36 32.50 1.96
N ASN A 264 9.93 33.36 2.87
CA ASN A 264 10.76 33.94 3.94
C ASN A 264 9.87 34.50 5.06
N ARG A 265 10.45 34.83 6.20
CA ARG A 265 9.69 35.35 7.37
C ARG A 265 8.88 36.61 7.09
N THR A 266 9.32 37.47 6.16
CA THR A 266 8.58 38.69 5.80
C THR A 266 7.28 38.39 5.05
N ALA A 267 7.24 37.29 4.31
CA ALA A 267 6.05 36.86 3.56
C ALA A 267 4.85 36.56 4.46
N ASN A 268 5.08 36.18 5.73
CA ASN A 268 4.03 36.00 6.75
C ASN A 268 3.15 37.25 6.91
N GLY A 269 3.69 38.46 6.66
CA GLY A 269 2.94 39.72 6.70
C GLY A 269 1.86 39.86 5.60
N GLY A 270 1.86 38.96 4.61
CA GLY A 270 0.87 38.96 3.51
C GLY A 270 -0.51 38.42 3.87
N LEU A 271 -0.66 37.70 4.99
CA LEU A 271 -1.88 37.01 5.40
C LEU A 271 -3.17 37.86 5.24
N GLU A 272 -3.18 39.05 5.86
CA GLU A 272 -4.36 39.94 5.86
C GLU A 272 -4.88 40.26 4.45
N ASN A 273 -3.95 40.41 3.48
CA ASN A 273 -4.34 40.69 2.09
C ASN A 273 -4.89 39.47 1.37
N LEU A 274 -4.45 38.26 1.76
CA LEU A 274 -4.91 37.00 1.18
C LEU A 274 -6.29 36.59 1.66
N ILE A 275 -6.61 36.84 2.94
CA ILE A 275 -7.88 36.41 3.56
C ILE A 275 -8.96 37.51 3.53
N LYS A 276 -8.64 38.72 3.14
CA LYS A 276 -9.51 39.91 3.23
C LYS A 276 -10.91 39.75 2.63
N ASN A 277 -11.06 38.96 1.59
CA ASN A 277 -12.35 38.75 0.90
C ASN A 277 -12.70 37.25 0.78
N ASN A 278 -12.14 36.41 1.63
CA ASN A 278 -12.19 34.95 1.53
C ASN A 278 -12.89 34.36 2.76
N GLU A 279 -14.16 34.75 2.98
CA GLU A 279 -14.96 34.27 4.12
C GLU A 279 -15.26 32.76 4.04
N GLN A 280 -15.07 32.15 2.86
CA GLN A 280 -15.30 30.72 2.62
C GLN A 280 -14.09 29.84 2.95
N LEU A 281 -12.92 30.45 3.14
CA LEU A 281 -11.74 29.72 3.55
C LEU A 281 -11.91 29.20 4.97
N THR A 282 -11.70 27.90 5.19
CA THR A 282 -11.77 27.30 6.53
C THR A 282 -10.37 26.94 7.04
N VAL A 283 -9.45 26.60 6.15
CA VAL A 283 -8.08 26.19 6.48
C VAL A 283 -7.07 27.00 5.66
N ILE A 284 -6.06 27.53 6.33
CA ILE A 284 -4.89 28.08 5.66
C ILE A 284 -3.66 27.23 5.94
N SER A 285 -2.95 26.87 4.85
CA SER A 285 -1.73 26.04 4.95
C SER A 285 -0.51 26.83 4.44
N PRO A 286 0.25 27.46 5.33
CA PRO A 286 1.47 28.19 4.95
C PRO A 286 2.64 27.22 4.78
N THR A 287 3.46 27.44 3.74
CA THR A 287 4.66 26.64 3.45
C THR A 287 5.79 26.97 4.43
N TRP A 288 5.70 26.43 5.65
CA TRP A 288 6.54 26.85 6.77
C TRP A 288 7.70 25.95 7.11
N PHE A 289 7.54 24.64 6.91
CA PHE A 289 8.51 23.67 7.36
C PHE A 289 9.17 22.99 6.17
N ARG A 290 10.50 22.94 6.18
CA ARG A 290 11.28 22.20 5.19
C ARG A 290 12.16 21.17 5.87
N VAL A 291 12.16 19.98 5.31
CA VAL A 291 12.99 18.88 5.82
C VAL A 291 14.47 19.18 5.55
N SER A 292 15.27 19.19 6.61
CA SER A 292 16.71 19.36 6.50
C SER A 292 17.40 18.06 6.08
N ALA A 293 18.67 18.15 5.67
CA ALA A 293 19.48 16.96 5.44
C ALA A 293 19.80 16.26 6.77
N PRO A 294 20.06 14.93 6.76
CA PRO A 294 20.54 14.21 7.92
C PRO A 294 21.75 14.92 8.58
N GLU A 295 21.87 14.80 9.90
CA GLU A 295 22.92 15.42 10.69
C GLU A 295 22.94 16.98 10.67
N ALA A 296 21.92 17.63 10.10
CA ALA A 296 21.76 19.07 10.23
C ALA A 296 21.54 19.46 11.71
N GLU A 297 21.87 20.70 12.08
CA GLU A 297 21.65 21.22 13.45
C GLU A 297 20.18 21.11 13.89
N SER A 298 19.24 21.22 12.94
CA SER A 298 17.81 21.03 13.17
C SER A 298 17.22 20.15 12.06
N PRO A 299 16.35 19.19 12.37
CA PRO A 299 15.68 18.34 11.36
C PRO A 299 14.80 19.11 10.38
N ILE A 300 14.41 20.34 10.76
CA ILE A 300 13.56 21.21 9.93
C ILE A 300 14.05 22.65 9.94
N LEU A 301 13.87 23.33 8.80
CA LEU A 301 13.86 24.78 8.73
C LEU A 301 12.43 25.28 8.97
N SER A 302 12.25 26.21 9.92
CA SER A 302 10.93 26.74 10.28
C SER A 302 10.82 28.23 9.95
N LEU A 303 9.76 28.60 9.23
CA LEU A 303 9.33 29.97 8.96
C LEU A 303 8.08 30.36 9.74
N ALA A 304 7.61 29.51 10.65
CA ALA A 304 6.39 29.71 11.43
C ALA A 304 6.42 31.02 12.25
N ASP A 305 5.25 31.64 12.39
CA ASP A 305 5.06 32.93 13.06
C ASP A 305 3.81 32.90 13.95
N ALA A 306 3.98 33.14 15.24
CA ALA A 306 2.89 33.11 16.20
C ALA A 306 1.84 34.22 15.97
N SER A 307 2.25 35.38 15.44
CA SER A 307 1.31 36.47 15.16
C SER A 307 0.43 36.14 13.94
N TYR A 308 0.97 35.38 13.00
CA TYR A 308 0.22 34.84 11.87
C TYR A 308 -0.90 33.90 12.35
N VAL A 309 -0.54 32.93 13.19
CA VAL A 309 -1.51 31.96 13.74
C VAL A 309 -2.62 32.68 14.51
N GLN A 310 -2.27 33.62 15.39
CA GLN A 310 -3.26 34.40 16.13
C GLN A 310 -4.22 35.16 15.20
N LYS A 311 -3.71 35.75 14.13
CA LYS A 311 -4.52 36.47 13.14
C LYS A 311 -5.43 35.50 12.37
N ALA A 312 -4.89 34.41 11.83
CA ALA A 312 -5.69 33.39 11.12
C ALA A 312 -6.84 32.90 12.01
N LYS A 313 -6.55 32.49 13.24
CA LYS A 313 -7.57 32.05 14.22
C LYS A 313 -8.58 33.14 14.58
N SER A 314 -8.19 34.42 14.60
CA SER A 314 -9.13 35.53 14.84
C SER A 314 -10.13 35.73 13.69
N HIS A 315 -9.83 35.19 12.50
CA HIS A 315 -10.73 35.14 11.35
C HIS A 315 -11.48 33.79 11.23
N GLY A 316 -11.36 32.91 12.24
CA GLY A 316 -12.02 31.61 12.24
C GLY A 316 -11.30 30.52 11.42
N LEU A 317 -10.08 30.77 10.99
CA LEU A 317 -9.31 29.83 10.17
C LEU A 317 -8.52 28.85 11.05
N GLU A 318 -8.53 27.58 10.67
CA GLU A 318 -7.53 26.61 11.11
C GLU A 318 -6.19 26.84 10.38
N VAL A 319 -5.08 26.56 11.05
CA VAL A 319 -3.73 26.68 10.48
C VAL A 319 -3.08 25.31 10.44
N TRP A 320 -2.93 24.75 9.24
CA TRP A 320 -2.20 23.49 9.03
C TRP A 320 -0.83 23.83 8.44
N GLY A 321 0.23 23.70 9.26
CA GLY A 321 1.58 24.02 8.80
C GLY A 321 2.05 23.06 7.73
N LEU A 322 2.32 23.55 6.51
CA LEU A 322 2.82 22.70 5.43
C LEU A 322 4.29 22.34 5.67
N VAL A 323 4.59 21.08 5.39
CA VAL A 323 5.91 20.46 5.49
C VAL A 323 6.31 19.98 4.11
N ASP A 324 7.32 20.58 3.51
CA ASP A 324 7.85 20.19 2.21
C ASP A 324 9.25 19.56 2.30
N ASN A 325 9.63 18.80 1.27
CA ASN A 325 10.95 18.18 1.11
C ASN A 325 11.81 18.88 0.05
N PHE A 326 11.43 20.09 -0.38
CA PHE A 326 12.15 20.84 -1.41
C PHE A 326 13.43 21.49 -0.88
N ASP A 327 14.23 21.96 -1.83
CA ASP A 327 15.52 22.60 -1.58
C ASP A 327 15.41 23.79 -0.60
N ILE A 328 16.28 23.76 0.41
CA ILE A 328 16.57 24.93 1.23
C ILE A 328 17.44 25.83 0.36
N ALA A 329 16.91 26.97 -0.08
CA ALA A 329 17.54 27.92 -0.99
C ALA A 329 19.08 27.99 -0.83
N ASP A 330 19.78 27.75 -1.94
CA ASP A 330 21.23 27.85 -2.10
C ASP A 330 22.09 26.66 -1.57
N ALA A 331 21.52 25.49 -1.28
CA ALA A 331 22.34 24.28 -1.04
C ALA A 331 22.87 23.75 -2.40
N GLU A 332 24.14 24.00 -2.71
CA GLU A 332 24.79 23.39 -3.89
C GLU A 332 24.64 21.85 -3.79
N ASN A 333 23.99 21.23 -4.80
CA ASN A 333 23.76 19.79 -4.94
C ASN A 333 22.71 19.17 -3.98
N PHE A 334 21.72 19.90 -3.52
CA PHE A 334 20.59 19.30 -2.83
C PHE A 334 19.70 18.51 -3.81
N ASP A 335 19.44 17.24 -3.51
CA ASP A 335 18.50 16.41 -4.23
C ASP A 335 17.36 16.02 -3.28
N PRO A 336 16.11 16.46 -3.50
CA PRO A 336 14.98 16.16 -2.63
C PRO A 336 14.67 14.66 -2.55
N THR A 337 14.91 13.91 -3.62
CA THR A 337 14.69 12.47 -3.68
C THR A 337 15.66 11.73 -2.76
N GLU A 338 16.97 12.04 -2.89
CA GLU A 338 18.02 11.44 -2.06
C GLU A 338 17.87 11.85 -0.59
N ASN A 339 17.57 13.14 -0.34
CA ASN A 339 17.36 13.64 1.02
C ASN A 339 16.16 12.95 1.70
N SER A 340 15.04 12.84 1.01
CA SER A 340 13.85 12.16 1.54
C SER A 340 14.14 10.71 1.87
N PHE A 341 14.85 9.99 0.99
CA PHE A 341 15.28 8.62 1.29
C PHE A 341 16.14 8.56 2.55
N ALA A 342 17.19 9.39 2.62
CA ALA A 342 18.13 9.38 3.75
C ALA A 342 17.47 9.69 5.11
N VAL A 343 16.53 10.64 5.15
CA VAL A 343 15.81 10.99 6.39
C VAL A 343 14.76 9.95 6.72
N LEU A 344 13.98 9.48 5.75
CA LEU A 344 12.83 8.62 6.02
C LEU A 344 13.21 7.15 6.23
N SER A 345 14.30 6.65 5.65
CA SER A 345 14.77 5.27 5.84
C SER A 345 15.39 5.04 7.23
N SER A 346 16.06 6.04 7.81
CA SER A 346 16.62 5.96 9.17
C SER A 346 15.56 6.14 10.24
N THR A 347 15.46 5.21 11.15
CA THR A 347 14.53 5.27 12.30
C THR A 347 14.85 6.47 13.20
N LYS A 348 16.13 6.78 13.39
CA LYS A 348 16.58 7.92 14.20
C LYS A 348 16.20 9.24 13.54
N GLU A 349 16.59 9.46 12.29
CA GLU A 349 16.32 10.72 11.58
C GLU A 349 14.79 10.95 11.43
N ARG A 350 14.04 9.90 11.15
CA ARG A 350 12.58 9.93 11.07
C ARG A 350 11.95 10.29 12.41
N GLU A 351 12.42 9.71 13.54
CA GLU A 351 11.93 10.07 14.88
C GLU A 351 12.28 11.52 15.24
N GLU A 352 13.46 12.00 14.90
CA GLU A 352 13.89 13.38 15.13
C GLU A 352 13.04 14.37 14.33
N LEU A 353 12.78 14.09 13.05
CA LEU A 353 11.88 14.87 12.19
C LEU A 353 10.46 14.95 12.78
N ILE A 354 9.86 13.81 13.11
CA ILE A 354 8.52 13.74 13.70
C ILE A 354 8.44 14.55 15.00
N ASN A 355 9.42 14.39 15.88
CA ASN A 355 9.44 15.11 17.16
C ASN A 355 9.58 16.63 16.94
N ALA A 356 10.40 17.07 15.98
CA ALA A 356 10.57 18.49 15.65
C ALA A 356 9.27 19.09 15.10
N LEU A 357 8.60 18.41 14.16
CA LEU A 357 7.35 18.86 13.56
C LEU A 357 6.24 19.02 14.62
N VAL A 358 6.04 18.01 15.45
CA VAL A 358 5.02 18.05 16.50
C VAL A 358 5.36 19.10 17.57
N ALA A 359 6.63 19.27 17.91
CA ALA A 359 7.05 20.31 18.85
C ALA A 359 6.77 21.74 18.30
N GLU A 360 7.03 21.98 17.02
CA GLU A 360 6.69 23.26 16.38
C GLU A 360 5.17 23.47 16.26
N ALA A 361 4.41 22.42 15.92
CA ALA A 361 2.95 22.52 15.88
C ALA A 361 2.38 22.92 17.26
N ILE A 362 2.83 22.28 18.33
CA ILE A 362 2.43 22.64 19.69
C ILE A 362 2.91 24.05 20.08
N ARG A 363 4.16 24.39 19.75
CA ARG A 363 4.76 25.69 20.09
C ARG A 363 4.00 26.86 19.49
N TYR A 364 3.53 26.71 18.25
CA TYR A 364 2.82 27.76 17.53
C TYR A 364 1.30 27.64 17.62
N ASP A 365 0.78 26.65 18.36
CA ASP A 365 -0.65 26.40 18.51
C ASP A 365 -1.32 26.16 17.14
N LEU A 366 -0.73 25.28 16.32
CA LEU A 366 -1.28 24.88 15.04
C LEU A 366 -2.44 23.90 15.24
N ASP A 367 -3.36 23.87 14.28
CA ASP A 367 -4.50 22.94 14.28
C ASP A 367 -4.14 21.64 13.54
N GLY A 368 -3.13 21.66 12.66
CA GLY A 368 -2.68 20.49 11.92
C GLY A 368 -1.32 20.64 11.27
N LEU A 369 -0.89 19.55 10.63
CA LEU A 369 0.26 19.45 9.75
C LEU A 369 -0.22 18.97 8.38
N ASN A 370 0.29 19.59 7.32
CA ASN A 370 0.00 19.26 5.93
C ASN A 370 1.31 18.81 5.27
N ILE A 371 1.42 17.52 4.93
CA ILE A 371 2.65 16.90 4.42
C ILE A 371 2.65 16.94 2.90
N ASP A 372 3.55 17.69 2.33
CA ASP A 372 3.72 17.91 0.89
C ASP A 372 5.09 17.37 0.42
N PHE A 373 5.22 16.04 0.43
CA PHE A 373 6.44 15.37 -0.01
C PHE A 373 6.31 14.93 -1.45
N GLU A 374 7.03 15.65 -2.31
CA GLU A 374 7.04 15.38 -3.74
C GLU A 374 8.35 14.70 -4.20
N MET A 375 8.38 14.24 -5.46
CA MET A 375 9.55 13.65 -6.11
C MET A 375 10.15 12.46 -5.34
N LEU A 376 9.33 11.72 -4.61
CA LEU A 376 9.78 10.49 -3.94
C LEU A 376 10.14 9.41 -4.97
N SER A 377 11.04 8.50 -4.60
CA SER A 377 11.38 7.33 -5.41
C SER A 377 10.54 6.11 -5.01
N LEU A 378 10.57 5.08 -5.86
CA LEU A 378 9.98 3.78 -5.54
C LEU A 378 10.57 3.19 -4.24
N GLU A 379 11.85 3.41 -3.99
CA GLU A 379 12.53 2.93 -2.78
C GLU A 379 12.10 3.72 -1.54
N THR A 380 11.79 5.01 -1.70
CA THR A 380 11.36 5.88 -0.59
C THR A 380 9.92 5.62 -0.15
N GLY A 381 9.06 5.10 -1.04
CA GLY A 381 7.64 4.92 -0.77
C GLY A 381 7.32 4.20 0.55
N PRO A 382 7.87 3.00 0.84
CA PRO A 382 7.63 2.30 2.10
C PRO A 382 8.07 3.10 3.34
N HIS A 383 9.14 3.89 3.24
CA HIS A 383 9.67 4.74 4.30
C HIS A 383 8.74 5.94 4.56
N PHE A 384 8.17 6.49 3.49
CA PHE A 384 7.17 7.57 3.58
C PHE A 384 5.89 7.09 4.28
N ILE A 385 5.38 5.93 3.94
CA ILE A 385 4.22 5.36 4.64
C ILE A 385 4.54 5.10 6.11
N GLN A 386 5.73 4.59 6.43
CA GLN A 386 6.14 4.40 7.83
C GLN A 386 6.26 5.74 8.57
N PHE A 387 6.77 6.79 7.93
CA PHE A 387 6.79 8.14 8.48
C PHE A 387 5.37 8.64 8.81
N LEU A 388 4.42 8.51 7.88
CA LEU A 388 3.03 8.92 8.10
C LEU A 388 2.39 8.12 9.23
N ARG A 389 2.62 6.81 9.31
CA ARG A 389 2.14 5.96 10.40
C ARG A 389 2.63 6.47 11.77
N GLU A 390 3.94 6.68 11.91
CA GLU A 390 4.53 7.15 13.17
C GLU A 390 4.11 8.59 13.51
N LEU A 391 4.04 9.50 12.52
CA LEU A 391 3.58 10.87 12.70
C LEU A 391 2.11 10.91 13.12
N SER A 392 1.24 10.08 12.52
CA SER A 392 -0.19 10.04 12.83
C SER A 392 -0.46 9.70 14.30
N VAL A 393 0.33 8.80 14.90
CA VAL A 393 0.25 8.50 16.34
C VAL A 393 0.49 9.75 17.18
N LYS A 394 1.50 10.54 16.80
CA LYS A 394 1.86 11.77 17.53
C LYS A 394 0.86 12.89 17.31
N CYS A 395 0.37 13.07 16.08
CA CYS A 395 -0.66 14.05 15.77
C CYS A 395 -1.95 13.75 16.54
N ARG A 396 -2.41 12.51 16.51
CA ARG A 396 -3.66 12.07 17.17
C ARG A 396 -3.62 12.29 18.69
N VAL A 397 -2.50 11.98 19.35
CA VAL A 397 -2.33 12.20 20.79
C VAL A 397 -2.39 13.69 21.15
N ASN A 398 -1.99 14.57 20.24
CA ASN A 398 -1.97 16.03 20.46
C ASN A 398 -3.19 16.75 19.85
N GLY A 399 -4.15 16.02 19.24
CA GLY A 399 -5.33 16.61 18.62
C GLY A 399 -5.02 17.43 17.36
N LEU A 400 -3.93 17.11 16.67
CA LEU A 400 -3.51 17.76 15.43
C LEU A 400 -4.07 16.99 14.24
N VAL A 401 -4.69 17.69 13.31
CA VAL A 401 -5.07 17.16 12.00
C VAL A 401 -3.80 16.81 11.23
N LEU A 402 -3.78 15.66 10.57
CA LEU A 402 -2.73 15.24 9.66
C LEU A 402 -3.30 15.09 8.25
N SER A 403 -2.82 15.90 7.32
CA SER A 403 -3.13 15.76 5.89
C SER A 403 -1.88 15.47 5.07
N SER A 404 -2.05 14.77 3.96
CA SER A 404 -0.96 14.46 3.03
C SER A 404 -1.35 14.90 1.62
N ASP A 405 -0.52 15.76 1.03
CA ASP A 405 -0.65 16.18 -0.36
C ASP A 405 0.01 15.14 -1.27
N THR A 406 -0.65 14.76 -2.34
CA THR A 406 -0.16 13.69 -3.19
C THR A 406 -0.60 13.85 -4.65
N TYR A 407 0.12 13.21 -5.55
CA TYR A 407 -0.20 13.20 -6.97
C TYR A 407 -1.51 12.46 -7.27
N VAL A 408 -2.09 12.78 -8.42
CA VAL A 408 -3.21 12.02 -8.99
C VAL A 408 -2.84 10.54 -9.11
N PRO A 409 -3.70 9.62 -8.61
CA PRO A 409 -3.42 8.20 -8.64
C PRO A 409 -3.14 7.67 -10.05
N SER A 410 -1.95 7.10 -10.22
CA SER A 410 -1.46 6.55 -11.47
C SER A 410 -0.47 5.41 -11.23
N ALA A 411 -0.25 4.56 -12.24
CA ALA A 411 0.73 3.49 -12.13
C ALA A 411 2.18 3.99 -11.90
N HIS A 412 2.49 5.19 -12.34
CA HIS A 412 3.83 5.79 -12.19
C HIS A 412 4.09 6.32 -10.77
N ALA A 413 3.05 6.64 -10.03
CA ALA A 413 3.13 7.16 -8.67
C ALA A 413 2.60 6.16 -7.62
N ALA A 414 2.46 4.87 -7.98
CA ALA A 414 1.89 3.83 -7.11
C ALA A 414 2.67 3.63 -5.79
N TYR A 415 3.92 4.06 -5.73
CA TYR A 415 4.74 4.03 -4.51
C TYR A 415 4.28 5.01 -3.43
N TYR A 416 3.37 5.95 -3.74
CA TYR A 416 2.71 6.78 -2.74
C TYR A 416 1.70 6.01 -1.89
N ASP A 417 1.18 4.87 -2.38
CA ASP A 417 0.26 3.98 -1.64
C ASP A 417 -0.91 4.74 -0.97
N TRP A 418 -1.80 5.26 -1.79
CA TRP A 418 -2.94 6.09 -1.33
C TRP A 418 -3.87 5.37 -0.36
N GLU A 419 -3.99 4.04 -0.48
CA GLU A 419 -4.79 3.23 0.45
C GLU A 419 -4.17 3.25 1.86
N ALA A 420 -2.85 3.01 1.96
CA ALA A 420 -2.12 3.10 3.21
C ALA A 420 -2.09 4.53 3.78
N GLN A 421 -2.04 5.57 2.93
CA GLN A 421 -2.19 6.95 3.38
C GLN A 421 -3.57 7.18 3.99
N GLY A 422 -4.66 6.84 3.26
CA GLY A 422 -6.04 7.00 3.74
C GLY A 422 -6.34 6.24 5.03
N GLU A 423 -5.61 5.16 5.33
CA GLU A 423 -5.73 4.47 6.60
C GLU A 423 -5.23 5.31 7.79
N VAL A 424 -4.17 6.09 7.62
CA VAL A 424 -3.44 6.68 8.76
C VAL A 424 -3.56 8.19 8.89
N VAL A 425 -3.79 8.94 7.78
CA VAL A 425 -3.98 10.40 7.80
C VAL A 425 -5.47 10.77 7.89
N ASP A 426 -5.76 11.97 8.35
CA ASP A 426 -7.13 12.47 8.43
C ASP A 426 -7.65 12.86 7.05
N TYR A 427 -6.80 13.49 6.22
CA TYR A 427 -7.14 13.85 4.85
C TYR A 427 -6.03 13.53 3.86
N VAL A 428 -6.45 13.04 2.69
CA VAL A 428 -5.60 12.88 1.51
C VAL A 428 -5.98 13.98 0.52
N VAL A 429 -5.04 14.89 0.27
CA VAL A 429 -5.23 16.03 -0.66
C VAL A 429 -4.64 15.65 -2.01
N ILE A 430 -5.49 15.56 -3.04
CA ILE A 430 -5.06 15.19 -4.38
C ILE A 430 -4.76 16.46 -5.19
N MET A 431 -3.52 16.66 -5.57
CA MET A 431 -3.06 17.74 -6.42
C MET A 431 -3.50 17.50 -7.88
N ALA A 432 -4.76 17.82 -8.20
CA ALA A 432 -5.32 17.60 -9.54
C ALA A 432 -4.93 18.72 -10.51
N TYR A 433 -3.65 19.06 -10.53
CA TYR A 433 -3.04 20.04 -11.42
C TYR A 433 -1.64 19.56 -11.87
N ASP A 434 -0.92 20.40 -12.63
CA ASP A 434 0.30 20.04 -13.32
C ASP A 434 0.16 18.82 -14.26
N GLU A 435 -1.05 18.64 -14.86
CA GLU A 435 -1.27 17.71 -15.98
C GLU A 435 -0.25 17.95 -17.11
N HIS A 436 -0.01 19.26 -17.40
CA HIS A 436 1.13 19.72 -18.18
C HIS A 436 1.90 20.76 -17.36
N TYR A 437 3.17 20.52 -17.14
CA TYR A 437 4.06 21.31 -16.29
C TYR A 437 5.29 21.82 -17.07
N ALA A 438 6.18 22.59 -16.43
CA ALA A 438 7.32 23.24 -17.08
C ALA A 438 8.24 22.28 -17.88
N GLY A 439 8.30 21.01 -17.51
CA GLY A 439 9.09 19.96 -18.18
C GLY A 439 8.35 19.17 -19.26
N SER A 440 7.08 19.48 -19.54
CA SER A 440 6.30 18.75 -20.53
C SER A 440 6.83 18.94 -21.95
N GLU A 441 6.81 17.88 -22.76
CA GLU A 441 7.25 17.90 -24.16
C GLU A 441 6.25 18.60 -25.09
N THR A 442 4.99 18.72 -24.67
CA THR A 442 3.90 19.32 -25.43
C THR A 442 3.16 20.35 -24.58
N ALA A 443 2.69 21.42 -25.23
CA ALA A 443 1.81 22.39 -24.61
C ALA A 443 0.45 21.76 -24.28
N GLY A 444 -0.11 22.08 -23.11
CA GLY A 444 -1.41 21.57 -22.69
C GLY A 444 -1.96 22.31 -21.47
N SER A 445 -3.16 21.91 -21.04
CA SER A 445 -3.80 22.41 -19.83
C SER A 445 -3.01 22.02 -18.58
N VAL A 446 -2.98 22.88 -17.59
CA VAL A 446 -2.45 22.58 -16.24
C VAL A 446 -3.38 21.62 -15.51
N ALA A 447 -4.69 21.76 -15.71
CA ALA A 447 -5.71 20.96 -15.03
C ALA A 447 -6.99 20.89 -15.87
N SER A 448 -7.05 19.97 -16.84
CA SER A 448 -8.27 19.79 -17.61
C SER A 448 -9.38 19.17 -16.74
N TYR A 449 -10.64 19.37 -17.14
CA TYR A 449 -11.79 18.75 -16.49
C TYR A 449 -11.67 17.21 -16.44
N ASN A 450 -11.21 16.60 -17.55
CA ASN A 450 -11.03 15.16 -17.62
C ASN A 450 -9.93 14.66 -16.67
N TYR A 451 -8.87 15.43 -16.50
CA TYR A 451 -7.81 15.10 -15.54
C TYR A 451 -8.33 15.06 -14.11
N LEU A 452 -9.08 16.10 -13.71
CA LEU A 452 -9.68 16.16 -12.38
C LEU A 452 -10.71 15.05 -12.16
N THR A 453 -11.63 14.80 -13.11
CA THR A 453 -12.63 13.74 -12.94
C THR A 453 -12.00 12.36 -12.85
N THR A 454 -10.93 12.11 -13.62
CA THR A 454 -10.15 10.88 -13.51
C THR A 454 -9.47 10.76 -12.14
N ALA A 455 -8.95 11.87 -11.61
CA ALA A 455 -8.35 11.91 -10.28
C ALA A 455 -9.36 11.50 -9.19
N VAL A 456 -10.58 12.07 -9.25
CA VAL A 456 -11.68 11.73 -8.32
C VAL A 456 -12.07 10.25 -8.44
N ASP A 457 -12.31 9.77 -9.66
CA ASP A 457 -12.74 8.39 -9.89
C ASP A 457 -11.69 7.38 -9.40
N ASN A 458 -10.40 7.67 -9.60
CA ASN A 458 -9.31 6.80 -9.18
C ASN A 458 -9.16 6.79 -7.65
N ILE A 459 -9.10 7.95 -7.00
CA ILE A 459 -8.85 8.01 -5.55
C ILE A 459 -9.98 7.37 -4.75
N LEU A 460 -11.23 7.51 -5.18
CA LEU A 460 -12.39 6.92 -4.50
C LEU A 460 -12.42 5.39 -4.52
N THR A 461 -11.55 4.73 -5.29
CA THR A 461 -11.35 3.28 -5.21
C THR A 461 -10.45 2.86 -4.05
N MET A 462 -9.73 3.79 -3.43
CA MET A 462 -8.68 3.55 -2.43
C MET A 462 -8.92 4.27 -1.10
N VAL A 463 -9.50 5.47 -1.14
CA VAL A 463 -9.69 6.33 0.04
C VAL A 463 -11.17 6.68 0.19
N PRO A 464 -11.73 6.62 1.41
CA PRO A 464 -13.10 7.08 1.69
C PRO A 464 -13.29 8.55 1.29
N LYS A 465 -14.43 8.88 0.69
CA LYS A 465 -14.73 10.23 0.18
C LYS A 465 -14.64 11.32 1.26
N GLU A 466 -14.96 10.96 2.49
CA GLU A 466 -14.94 11.84 3.67
C GLU A 466 -13.50 12.25 4.07
N GLN A 467 -12.48 11.63 3.49
CA GLN A 467 -11.07 11.94 3.72
C GLN A 467 -10.40 12.59 2.50
N VAL A 468 -11.08 12.70 1.35
CA VAL A 468 -10.49 13.21 0.11
C VAL A 468 -10.76 14.70 -0.04
N ILE A 469 -9.69 15.49 -0.12
CA ILE A 469 -9.73 16.90 -0.53
C ILE A 469 -9.15 16.99 -1.95
N MET A 470 -9.89 17.63 -2.87
CA MET A 470 -9.43 17.77 -4.26
C MET A 470 -8.86 19.17 -4.49
N ALA A 471 -7.60 19.23 -4.91
CA ALA A 471 -6.94 20.51 -5.14
C ALA A 471 -7.09 20.97 -6.59
N VAL A 472 -7.35 22.28 -6.75
CA VAL A 472 -7.43 22.99 -8.02
C VAL A 472 -6.38 24.08 -8.11
N PRO A 473 -5.88 24.43 -9.32
CA PRO A 473 -4.93 25.52 -9.47
C PRO A 473 -5.63 26.87 -9.61
N PHE A 474 -5.02 27.94 -9.08
CA PHE A 474 -5.37 29.33 -9.40
C PHE A 474 -4.37 29.93 -10.39
N TYR A 475 -3.76 29.10 -11.21
CA TYR A 475 -2.79 29.49 -12.21
C TYR A 475 -2.97 28.68 -13.49
N THR A 476 -2.39 29.20 -14.56
CA THR A 476 -2.25 28.51 -15.83
C THR A 476 -0.82 28.64 -16.35
N ARG A 477 -0.54 28.08 -17.54
CA ARG A 477 0.74 28.22 -18.21
C ARG A 477 0.59 28.92 -19.56
N LEU A 478 1.39 29.95 -19.78
CA LEU A 478 1.65 30.50 -21.09
C LEU A 478 2.74 29.68 -21.76
N TRP A 479 2.36 28.87 -22.73
CA TRP A 479 3.27 28.09 -23.56
C TRP A 479 3.76 28.90 -24.73
N THR A 480 5.07 28.82 -25.03
CA THR A 480 5.71 29.53 -26.16
C THR A 480 6.45 28.51 -27.02
N GLU A 481 5.94 28.29 -28.24
CA GLU A 481 6.53 27.43 -29.25
C GLU A 481 7.33 28.26 -30.24
N ARG A 482 8.65 28.14 -30.25
CA ARG A 482 9.55 28.87 -31.16
C ARG A 482 10.27 27.88 -32.09
N LYS A 483 10.26 28.17 -33.38
CA LYS A 483 11.05 27.41 -34.35
C LYS A 483 12.49 27.96 -34.41
N GLU A 484 13.45 27.14 -33.98
CA GLU A 484 14.86 27.45 -34.05
C GLU A 484 15.58 26.32 -34.84
N ASN A 485 16.21 26.71 -35.96
CA ASN A 485 16.93 25.77 -36.84
C ASN A 485 16.10 24.53 -37.31
N GLY A 486 14.80 24.72 -37.53
CA GLY A 486 13.89 23.67 -37.96
C GLY A 486 13.36 22.77 -36.84
N VAL A 487 13.75 23.01 -35.59
CA VAL A 487 13.25 22.32 -34.39
C VAL A 487 12.32 23.25 -33.62
N THR A 488 11.18 22.75 -33.17
CA THR A 488 10.29 23.48 -32.26
C THR A 488 10.82 23.37 -30.85
N LYS A 489 11.14 24.51 -30.23
CA LYS A 489 11.49 24.63 -28.82
C LYS A 489 10.26 25.10 -28.05
N LEU A 490 9.87 24.36 -27.06
CA LEU A 490 8.78 24.67 -26.14
C LEU A 490 9.36 25.24 -24.84
N THR A 491 8.78 26.37 -24.39
CA THR A 491 9.01 26.94 -23.06
C THR A 491 7.68 27.33 -22.44
N SER A 492 7.60 27.44 -21.11
CA SER A 492 6.38 27.88 -20.46
C SER A 492 6.67 28.79 -19.26
N GLU A 493 5.70 29.63 -18.93
CA GLU A 493 5.66 30.48 -17.74
C GLU A 493 4.34 30.29 -17.02
N ALA A 494 4.39 30.09 -15.68
CA ALA A 494 3.19 30.05 -14.86
C ALA A 494 2.64 31.45 -14.64
N LEU A 495 1.36 31.65 -14.91
CA LEU A 495 0.66 32.92 -14.77
C LEU A 495 -0.52 32.77 -13.81
N SER A 496 -0.68 33.71 -12.88
CA SER A 496 -1.90 33.83 -12.08
C SER A 496 -3.13 34.09 -12.99
N MET A 497 -4.32 33.80 -12.50
CA MET A 497 -5.57 34.07 -13.26
C MET A 497 -5.60 35.49 -13.81
N VAL A 498 -5.35 36.51 -12.96
CA VAL A 498 -5.33 37.93 -13.35
C VAL A 498 -4.23 38.24 -14.37
N THR A 499 -3.06 37.63 -14.22
CA THR A 499 -1.95 37.84 -15.15
C THR A 499 -2.24 37.23 -16.52
N ALA A 500 -2.87 36.06 -16.55
CA ALA A 500 -3.28 35.40 -17.79
C ALA A 500 -4.31 36.22 -18.58
N GLU A 501 -5.35 36.77 -17.93
CA GLU A 501 -6.31 37.68 -18.55
C GLU A 501 -5.65 38.95 -19.06
N THR A 502 -4.72 39.52 -18.29
CA THR A 502 -3.97 40.71 -18.68
C THR A 502 -3.11 40.43 -19.92
N GLU A 503 -2.48 39.30 -20.03
CA GLU A 503 -1.67 38.89 -21.19
C GLU A 503 -2.53 38.78 -22.46
N LEU A 504 -3.71 38.19 -22.39
CA LEU A 504 -4.64 38.10 -23.52
C LEU A 504 -5.13 39.49 -23.94
N SER A 505 -5.51 40.33 -22.97
CA SER A 505 -5.98 41.69 -23.22
C SER A 505 -4.91 42.55 -23.92
N ARG A 506 -3.64 42.47 -23.49
CA ARG A 506 -2.51 43.17 -24.10
C ARG A 506 -2.25 42.77 -25.55
N ASN A 507 -2.53 41.52 -25.90
CA ASN A 507 -2.35 40.99 -27.25
C ASN A 507 -3.63 41.05 -28.09
N ASN A 508 -4.73 41.58 -27.56
CA ASN A 508 -6.07 41.64 -28.19
C ASN A 508 -6.57 40.24 -28.61
N VAL A 509 -6.35 39.25 -27.79
CA VAL A 509 -6.77 37.85 -28.01
C VAL A 509 -8.07 37.59 -27.28
N THR A 510 -9.04 37.03 -27.99
CA THR A 510 -10.28 36.53 -27.42
C THR A 510 -10.20 35.01 -27.32
N PRO A 511 -10.21 34.44 -26.12
CA PRO A 511 -10.15 32.99 -25.95
C PRO A 511 -11.48 32.34 -26.36
N VAL A 512 -11.44 31.05 -26.72
CA VAL A 512 -12.58 30.24 -27.14
C VAL A 512 -12.76 29.10 -26.18
N TRP A 513 -14.02 28.83 -25.77
CA TRP A 513 -14.33 27.71 -24.89
C TRP A 513 -14.02 26.39 -25.55
N ASP A 514 -13.24 25.53 -24.88
CA ASP A 514 -12.93 24.17 -25.28
C ASP A 514 -13.79 23.20 -24.44
N GLU A 515 -14.76 22.56 -25.07
CA GLU A 515 -15.66 21.62 -24.43
C GLU A 515 -14.96 20.37 -23.90
N THR A 516 -13.76 20.05 -24.40
CA THR A 516 -12.99 18.87 -23.98
C THR A 516 -12.31 19.11 -22.64
N THR A 517 -11.61 20.22 -22.50
CA THR A 517 -10.89 20.59 -21.28
C THR A 517 -11.77 21.34 -20.28
N LYS A 518 -12.96 21.83 -20.73
CA LYS A 518 -13.84 22.75 -19.99
C LYS A 518 -13.08 23.99 -19.53
N GLN A 519 -12.32 24.57 -20.46
CA GLN A 519 -11.51 25.77 -20.24
C GLN A 519 -11.57 26.68 -21.47
N TYR A 520 -11.31 27.95 -21.28
CA TYR A 520 -11.07 28.86 -22.41
C TYR A 520 -9.67 28.64 -22.95
N TYR A 521 -9.55 28.36 -24.25
CA TYR A 521 -8.30 28.19 -24.98
C TYR A 521 -7.98 29.47 -25.78
N ALA A 522 -6.72 29.88 -25.76
CA ALA A 522 -6.18 30.95 -26.57
C ALA A 522 -4.90 30.50 -27.29
N GLU A 523 -4.80 30.88 -28.58
CA GLU A 523 -3.59 30.72 -29.39
C GLU A 523 -3.33 32.00 -30.20
N TYR A 524 -2.11 32.50 -30.21
CA TYR A 524 -1.75 33.72 -30.92
C TYR A 524 -0.24 33.78 -31.22
N GLU A 525 0.12 34.59 -32.21
CA GLU A 525 1.51 34.85 -32.59
C GLU A 525 2.08 36.07 -31.83
N LYS A 526 3.26 35.90 -31.21
CA LYS A 526 3.98 36.94 -30.49
C LYS A 526 5.48 36.77 -30.69
N ASP A 527 6.16 37.81 -31.16
CA ASP A 527 7.63 37.88 -31.34
C ASP A 527 8.21 36.67 -32.13
N GLY A 528 7.46 36.23 -33.17
CA GLY A 528 7.84 35.09 -34.02
C GLY A 528 7.75 33.71 -33.35
N ALA A 529 6.93 33.60 -32.34
CA ALA A 529 6.59 32.34 -31.65
C ALA A 529 5.07 32.22 -31.54
N THR A 530 4.59 30.97 -31.53
CA THR A 530 3.19 30.67 -31.25
C THR A 530 2.99 30.53 -29.75
N CYS A 531 2.11 31.33 -29.18
CA CYS A 531 1.72 31.31 -27.76
C CYS A 531 0.40 30.56 -27.59
N LYS A 532 0.33 29.70 -26.59
CA LYS A 532 -0.88 28.90 -26.27
C LYS A 532 -1.17 28.97 -24.78
N MET A 533 -2.46 28.95 -24.41
CA MET A 533 -2.88 29.00 -23.01
C MET A 533 -4.27 28.34 -22.85
N TRP A 534 -4.46 27.55 -21.84
CA TRP A 534 -5.74 27.07 -21.32
C TRP A 534 -6.01 27.80 -20.02
N LEU A 535 -7.01 28.65 -19.98
CA LEU A 535 -7.26 29.54 -18.84
C LEU A 535 -7.87 28.75 -17.68
N GLU A 536 -7.41 29.06 -16.48
CA GLU A 536 -8.17 28.78 -15.28
C GLU A 536 -8.93 30.05 -14.92
N ASP A 537 -10.26 29.94 -14.83
CA ASP A 537 -11.17 31.03 -14.52
C ASP A 537 -12.40 30.52 -13.72
N THR A 538 -13.30 31.39 -13.37
CA THR A 538 -14.50 31.02 -12.61
C THR A 538 -15.40 30.02 -13.34
N GLN A 539 -15.46 30.02 -14.67
CA GLN A 539 -16.28 29.08 -15.42
C GLN A 539 -15.65 27.67 -15.41
N SER A 540 -14.34 27.56 -15.60
CA SER A 540 -13.63 26.28 -15.53
C SER A 540 -13.64 25.71 -14.11
N LEU A 541 -13.47 26.57 -13.10
CA LEU A 541 -13.56 26.18 -11.69
C LEU A 541 -14.97 25.72 -11.32
N GLN A 542 -16.02 26.38 -11.83
CA GLN A 542 -17.42 25.97 -11.58
C GLN A 542 -17.68 24.53 -12.06
N GLU A 543 -17.24 24.18 -13.26
CA GLU A 543 -17.37 22.80 -13.78
C GLU A 543 -16.66 21.78 -12.87
N LYS A 544 -15.45 22.09 -12.40
CA LYS A 544 -14.65 21.24 -11.51
C LYS A 544 -15.29 21.11 -10.12
N ILE A 545 -15.66 22.22 -9.49
CA ILE A 545 -16.29 22.28 -8.17
C ILE A 545 -17.61 21.49 -8.18
N ALA A 546 -18.42 21.65 -9.23
CA ALA A 546 -19.68 20.91 -9.37
C ALA A 546 -19.44 19.39 -9.40
N TYR A 547 -18.34 18.92 -10.01
CA TYR A 547 -18.00 17.50 -9.99
C TYR A 547 -17.53 17.02 -8.62
N ILE A 548 -16.66 17.79 -7.95
CA ILE A 548 -16.17 17.52 -6.59
C ILE A 548 -17.35 17.39 -5.61
N ARG A 549 -18.29 18.34 -5.65
CA ARG A 549 -19.51 18.34 -4.83
C ARG A 549 -20.39 17.13 -5.10
N LYS A 550 -20.60 16.80 -6.38
CA LYS A 550 -21.36 15.61 -6.78
C LYS A 550 -20.75 14.32 -6.25
N ALA A 551 -19.43 14.26 -6.11
CA ALA A 551 -18.71 13.13 -5.52
C ALA A 551 -18.77 13.13 -3.98
N GLU A 552 -19.30 14.19 -3.35
CA GLU A 552 -19.41 14.37 -1.90
C GLU A 552 -18.07 14.20 -1.18
N LEU A 553 -17.01 14.82 -1.74
CA LEU A 553 -15.68 14.81 -1.14
C LEU A 553 -15.62 15.67 0.11
N ALA A 554 -14.60 15.46 0.96
CA ALA A 554 -14.37 16.20 2.20
C ALA A 554 -14.12 17.70 1.98
N GLY A 555 -13.66 18.10 0.78
CA GLY A 555 -13.41 19.50 0.54
C GLY A 555 -12.64 19.80 -0.73
N ILE A 556 -12.20 21.05 -0.83
CA ILE A 556 -11.45 21.60 -1.95
C ILE A 556 -10.21 22.32 -1.42
N ALA A 557 -9.06 22.13 -2.09
CA ALA A 557 -7.86 22.91 -1.85
C ALA A 557 -7.51 23.77 -3.07
N ALA A 558 -6.75 24.85 -2.88
CA ALA A 558 -6.37 25.74 -3.97
C ALA A 558 -4.89 26.16 -3.93
N TRP A 559 -4.15 25.87 -4.99
CA TRP A 559 -2.77 26.33 -5.20
C TRP A 559 -2.77 27.51 -6.17
N ARG A 560 -2.46 28.70 -5.74
CA ARG A 560 -2.25 29.19 -4.38
C ARG A 560 -2.96 30.50 -4.14
N LEU A 561 -3.18 30.83 -2.90
CA LEU A 561 -3.73 32.13 -2.48
C LEU A 561 -2.91 33.30 -3.06
N GLY A 562 -3.62 34.33 -3.52
CA GLY A 562 -3.05 35.50 -4.19
C GLY A 562 -2.87 35.33 -5.70
N PHE A 563 -3.25 34.18 -6.28
CA PHE A 563 -3.25 33.95 -7.74
C PHE A 563 -4.67 33.98 -8.34
N GLU A 564 -5.69 33.87 -7.50
CA GLU A 564 -7.10 33.89 -7.89
C GLU A 564 -7.54 35.27 -8.43
N SER A 565 -8.55 35.28 -9.28
CA SER A 565 -9.31 36.49 -9.62
C SER A 565 -10.34 36.78 -8.50
N ALA A 566 -10.77 38.05 -8.43
CA ALA A 566 -11.60 38.53 -7.32
C ALA A 566 -12.99 37.88 -7.23
N ASP A 567 -13.47 37.27 -8.31
CA ASP A 567 -14.78 36.63 -8.44
C ASP A 567 -14.78 35.14 -8.04
N VAL A 568 -13.60 34.53 -7.84
CA VAL A 568 -13.46 33.12 -7.44
C VAL A 568 -14.14 32.86 -6.10
N TRP A 569 -13.98 33.72 -5.11
CA TRP A 569 -14.55 33.51 -3.79
C TRP A 569 -16.08 33.61 -3.77
N ALA A 570 -16.67 34.45 -4.63
CA ALA A 570 -18.12 34.47 -4.83
C ALA A 570 -18.66 33.16 -5.46
N LEU A 571 -17.83 32.48 -6.29
CA LEU A 571 -18.15 31.16 -6.80
C LEU A 571 -18.10 30.12 -5.67
N PHE A 572 -17.09 30.15 -4.81
CA PHE A 572 -17.00 29.23 -3.66
C PHE A 572 -18.16 29.42 -2.69
N GLU A 573 -18.57 30.66 -2.39
CA GLU A 573 -19.75 30.93 -1.57
C GLU A 573 -21.02 30.27 -2.13
N LYS A 574 -21.22 30.38 -3.43
CA LYS A 574 -22.40 29.83 -4.11
C LYS A 574 -22.36 28.31 -4.21
N GLU A 575 -21.23 27.72 -4.54
CA GLU A 575 -21.14 26.31 -4.93
C GLU A 575 -20.70 25.41 -3.76
N VAL A 576 -19.97 25.91 -2.75
CA VAL A 576 -19.45 25.11 -1.64
C VAL A 576 -20.35 25.20 -0.41
N LEU A 577 -20.88 26.40 -0.11
CA LEU A 577 -21.72 26.62 1.09
C LEU A 577 -23.23 26.58 0.81
N ALA A 578 -23.66 26.33 -0.44
CA ALA A 578 -25.07 26.16 -0.74
C ALA A 578 -25.57 24.83 -0.16
N GLU A 579 -26.44 24.89 0.88
CA GLU A 579 -27.17 23.76 1.46
C GLU A 579 -28.02 23.00 0.43
#